data_0fa43a4165f16dbd29f83a67efa4b650
#
_entry.id   0fa43a4165f16dbd29f83a67efa4b650
#
_cell.length_a   1.000
_cell.length_b   1.000
_cell.length_c   1.000
_cell.angle_alpha   90.00
_cell.angle_beta   90.00
_cell.angle_gamma   90.00
#
_symmetry.space_group_name_H-M   'P 1'
#
loop_
_entity.id
_entity.type
_entity.pdbx_description
1 polymer ?
#
loop_
_entity_poly.entity_id
_entity_poly.type
_entity_poly.pdbx_seq_one_letter_code
_entity_poly.pdbx_strand_id
1 'polypeptide(L)'
;MPRHQCGDHTGNVMTDMHHRDIGGLGAALTNENVTCEVICDGLHICDEMLGIYFKVKSTDKFMMVSDCTALSGAPVGKYEGIFEGMALNVTPEGFVLTDTGRLCGSSQPVLFDIGNLVNNVGIPLEICLKMACLNPCIKYGFADRKGTIEVGKDADLVVISDDYQAQVTYAEGRKVYDRSTEGKIFNADYLNR
;
A
#
# COMPACT_ATOMS: atom_id res chain seq x y z
N MET A 1 12.59 25.83 0.50
CA MET A 1 11.44 24.97 0.89
C MET A 1 11.92 24.02 1.99
N PRO A 2 11.23 23.84 3.11
CA PRO A 2 11.62 22.81 4.06
C PRO A 2 11.61 21.47 3.36
N ARG A 3 12.67 20.68 3.50
CA ARG A 3 12.72 19.31 2.96
C ARG A 3 11.65 18.52 3.72
N HIS A 4 10.57 18.18 3.04
CA HIS A 4 9.55 17.29 3.59
C HIS A 4 10.20 15.92 3.84
N GLN A 5 10.37 15.56 5.09
CA GLN A 5 10.89 14.24 5.45
C GLN A 5 9.81 13.20 5.16
N CYS A 6 10.19 12.10 4.54
CA CYS A 6 9.34 10.94 4.31
C CYS A 6 9.97 9.73 5.00
N GLY A 7 9.19 8.95 5.71
CA GLY A 7 9.56 7.62 6.18
C GLY A 7 9.14 6.62 5.11
N ASP A 8 10.11 6.07 4.41
CA ASP A 8 9.91 5.06 3.37
C ASP A 8 9.47 3.74 4.01
N HIS A 9 8.45 3.05 3.46
CA HIS A 9 7.83 1.82 3.98
C HIS A 9 7.97 1.65 5.51
N THR A 10 7.44 2.65 6.24
CA THR A 10 7.58 2.84 7.69
C THR A 10 7.28 1.55 8.47
N GLY A 11 8.23 1.15 9.32
CA GLY A 11 8.18 -0.09 10.09
C GLY A 11 9.03 -1.21 9.49
N ASN A 12 9.25 -1.21 8.18
CA ASN A 12 10.09 -2.21 7.54
C ASN A 12 11.56 -1.76 7.59
N VAL A 13 12.43 -2.65 8.08
CA VAL A 13 13.89 -2.41 8.22
C VAL A 13 14.25 -1.23 9.14
N MET A 14 13.31 -0.67 9.89
CA MET A 14 13.56 0.34 10.91
C MET A 14 13.93 -0.33 12.25
N THR A 15 14.66 0.39 13.11
CA THR A 15 14.86 -0.05 14.50
C THR A 15 13.55 0.00 15.27
N ASP A 16 13.28 -1.07 16.03
CA ASP A 16 12.05 -1.23 16.80
C ASP A 16 11.90 -0.22 17.94
N MET A 17 10.66 -0.03 18.39
CA MET A 17 10.36 0.73 19.60
C MET A 17 10.67 -0.11 20.84
N HIS A 18 11.43 0.45 21.76
CA HIS A 18 11.69 -0.13 23.06
C HIS A 18 11.45 0.92 24.17
N HIS A 19 11.07 0.50 25.38
CA HIS A 19 10.73 1.42 26.47
C HIS A 19 11.90 2.31 26.93
N ARG A 20 13.13 2.05 26.51
CA ARG A 20 14.31 2.87 26.76
C ARG A 20 14.92 3.49 25.51
N ASP A 21 14.39 3.15 24.32
CA ASP A 21 14.86 3.67 23.03
C ASP A 21 13.68 3.64 22.05
N ILE A 22 13.26 4.80 21.59
CA ILE A 22 12.08 4.90 20.71
C ILE A 22 12.35 4.31 19.31
N GLY A 23 13.61 4.14 18.93
CA GLY A 23 14.02 3.65 17.62
C GLY A 23 13.58 4.53 16.45
N GLY A 24 13.92 4.08 15.25
CA GLY A 24 13.51 4.75 14.01
C GLY A 24 12.01 4.75 13.79
N LEU A 25 11.35 3.65 14.10
CA LEU A 25 9.92 3.50 14.00
C LEU A 25 9.18 4.52 14.87
N GLY A 26 9.50 4.56 16.16
CA GLY A 26 8.84 5.47 17.09
C GLY A 26 9.13 6.93 16.76
N ALA A 27 10.35 7.26 16.32
CA ALA A 27 10.69 8.61 15.87
C ALA A 27 9.87 9.03 14.63
N ALA A 28 9.67 8.13 13.66
CA ALA A 28 8.82 8.40 12.49
C ALA A 28 7.35 8.62 12.88
N LEU A 29 6.82 7.82 13.79
CA LEU A 29 5.42 7.89 14.21
C LEU A 29 5.13 9.14 15.04
N THR A 30 6.05 9.60 15.88
CA THR A 30 5.83 10.72 16.80
C THR A 30 6.23 12.09 16.24
N ASN A 31 7.00 12.14 15.16
CA ASN A 31 7.43 13.38 14.54
C ASN A 31 6.39 13.91 13.53
N GLU A 32 5.69 14.98 13.88
CA GLU A 32 4.64 15.61 13.03
C GLU A 32 5.14 16.13 11.67
N ASN A 33 6.45 16.33 11.50
CA ASN A 33 7.03 16.77 10.23
C ASN A 33 7.33 15.63 9.27
N VAL A 34 7.24 14.38 9.72
CA VAL A 34 7.46 13.18 8.90
C VAL A 34 6.12 12.69 8.34
N THR A 35 6.04 12.53 7.03
CA THR A 35 4.99 11.76 6.37
C THR A 35 5.48 10.32 6.26
N CYS A 36 4.64 9.34 6.60
CA CYS A 36 4.99 7.93 6.60
C CYS A 36 4.36 7.23 5.40
N GLU A 37 5.16 6.59 4.58
CA GLU A 37 4.67 5.56 3.65
C GLU A 37 4.43 4.28 4.44
N VAL A 38 3.32 3.60 4.19
CA VAL A 38 2.93 2.40 4.96
C VAL A 38 2.34 1.35 4.04
N ILE A 39 2.81 0.12 4.18
CA ILE A 39 2.27 -1.07 3.53
C ILE A 39 1.22 -1.64 4.46
N CYS A 40 -0.03 -1.72 4.00
CA CYS A 40 -1.17 -2.02 4.85
C CYS A 40 -1.77 -3.41 4.58
N ASP A 41 -0.98 -4.33 4.08
CA ASP A 41 -1.42 -5.66 3.65
C ASP A 41 -1.63 -6.68 4.79
N GLY A 42 -1.30 -6.32 6.04
CA GLY A 42 -1.37 -7.23 7.19
C GLY A 42 -0.27 -8.30 7.19
N LEU A 43 0.68 -8.24 6.23
CA LEU A 43 1.81 -9.17 6.08
C LEU A 43 3.13 -8.52 6.46
N HIS A 44 3.40 -7.32 5.91
CA HIS A 44 4.58 -6.53 6.24
C HIS A 44 4.48 -5.95 7.64
N ILE A 45 3.28 -5.54 8.04
CA ILE A 45 2.95 -5.00 9.36
C ILE A 45 1.65 -5.68 9.80
N CYS A 46 1.65 -6.32 10.97
CA CYS A 46 0.44 -6.96 11.47
C CYS A 46 -0.67 -5.93 11.78
N ASP A 47 -1.92 -6.37 11.73
CA ASP A 47 -3.10 -5.51 11.84
C ASP A 47 -3.14 -4.73 13.17
N GLU A 48 -2.72 -5.35 14.27
CA GLU A 48 -2.64 -4.71 15.59
C GLU A 48 -1.63 -3.55 15.59
N MET A 49 -0.50 -3.72 14.89
CA MET A 49 0.51 -2.67 14.79
C MET A 49 0.04 -1.53 13.88
N LEU A 50 -0.64 -1.84 12.77
CA LEU A 50 -1.31 -0.82 11.93
C LEU A 50 -2.31 -0.02 12.76
N GLY A 51 -3.11 -0.69 13.60
CA GLY A 51 -4.01 -0.03 14.54
C GLY A 51 -3.31 0.90 15.52
N ILE A 52 -2.11 0.57 15.98
CA ILE A 52 -1.28 1.44 16.83
C ILE A 52 -0.80 2.67 16.04
N TYR A 53 -0.30 2.48 14.81
CA TYR A 53 0.19 3.58 13.97
C TYR A 53 -0.87 4.66 13.79
N PHE A 54 -2.10 4.26 13.42
CA PHE A 54 -3.20 5.19 13.18
C PHE A 54 -3.80 5.82 14.45
N LYS A 55 -3.48 5.28 15.64
CA LYS A 55 -3.80 5.91 16.93
C LYS A 55 -2.75 6.92 17.36
N VAL A 56 -1.48 6.70 17.03
CA VAL A 56 -0.36 7.54 17.45
C VAL A 56 -0.18 8.76 16.53
N LYS A 57 -0.40 8.57 15.23
CA LYS A 57 -0.15 9.60 14.21
C LYS A 57 -1.40 9.87 13.39
N SER A 58 -1.63 11.16 13.06
CA SER A 58 -2.74 11.56 12.18
C SER A 58 -2.69 10.84 10.84
N THR A 59 -3.85 10.34 10.38
CA THR A 59 -3.98 9.68 9.07
C THR A 59 -3.64 10.59 7.89
N ASP A 60 -3.64 11.92 8.07
CA ASP A 60 -3.19 12.91 7.08
C ASP A 60 -1.67 12.86 6.83
N LYS A 61 -0.95 12.16 7.68
CA LYS A 61 0.51 11.98 7.62
C LYS A 61 0.91 10.60 7.12
N PHE A 62 -0.05 9.81 6.67
CA PHE A 62 0.24 8.52 6.03
C PHE A 62 -0.06 8.56 4.53
N MET A 63 0.79 7.89 3.78
CA MET A 63 0.57 7.53 2.38
C MET A 63 0.59 6.01 2.29
N MET A 64 -0.44 5.44 1.68
CA MET A 64 -0.51 4.00 1.45
C MET A 64 0.35 3.65 0.24
N VAL A 65 1.22 2.67 0.40
CA VAL A 65 2.06 2.12 -0.67
C VAL A 65 1.96 0.60 -0.64
N SER A 66 2.01 -0.04 -1.80
CA SER A 66 1.96 -1.50 -1.89
C SER A 66 3.34 -2.15 -1.77
N ASP A 67 4.39 -1.43 -2.14
CA ASP A 67 5.73 -1.99 -2.36
C ASP A 67 5.72 -3.24 -3.26
N CYS A 68 4.80 -3.25 -4.25
CA CYS A 68 4.66 -4.36 -5.19
C CYS A 68 5.92 -4.57 -6.02
N THR A 69 6.32 -5.83 -6.13
CA THR A 69 7.38 -6.26 -7.02
C THR A 69 6.85 -6.58 -8.43
N ALA A 70 7.75 -6.98 -9.33
CA ALA A 70 7.39 -7.53 -10.64
C ALA A 70 6.55 -8.82 -10.55
N LEU A 71 6.40 -9.40 -9.35
CA LEU A 71 5.57 -10.57 -9.08
C LEU A 71 4.16 -10.21 -8.56
N SER A 72 3.74 -8.96 -8.71
CA SER A 72 2.36 -8.55 -8.39
C SER A 72 1.36 -9.37 -9.19
N GLY A 73 0.46 -10.07 -8.48
CA GLY A 73 -0.53 -10.96 -9.08
C GLY A 73 0.01 -12.27 -9.66
N ALA A 74 1.29 -12.56 -9.50
CA ALA A 74 1.86 -13.83 -9.95
C ALA A 74 1.31 -15.02 -9.13
N PRO A 75 1.11 -16.20 -9.75
CA PRO A 75 0.75 -17.41 -9.02
C PRO A 75 1.77 -17.79 -7.95
N VAL A 76 1.32 -18.56 -6.96
CA VAL A 76 2.21 -19.18 -5.96
C VAL A 76 3.28 -20.01 -6.66
N GLY A 77 4.55 -19.78 -6.31
CA GLY A 77 5.65 -20.50 -6.92
C GLY A 77 7.00 -19.81 -6.80
N LYS A 78 8.02 -20.47 -7.35
CA LYS A 78 9.39 -19.97 -7.43
C LYS A 78 9.62 -19.28 -8.78
N TYR A 79 10.25 -18.11 -8.72
CA TYR A 79 10.56 -17.28 -9.88
C TYR A 79 12.05 -16.94 -9.90
N GLU A 80 12.70 -17.22 -11.02
CA GLU A 80 14.12 -16.91 -11.25
C GLU A 80 14.26 -15.78 -12.27
N GLY A 81 15.36 -15.05 -12.22
CA GLY A 81 15.67 -14.01 -13.20
C GLY A 81 14.95 -12.67 -13.02
N ILE A 82 14.18 -12.49 -11.94
CA ILE A 82 13.58 -11.18 -11.60
C ILE A 82 14.66 -10.20 -11.14
N PHE A 83 15.56 -10.68 -10.27
CA PHE A 83 16.79 -9.98 -9.88
C PHE A 83 17.98 -10.89 -10.17
N GLU A 84 19.09 -10.28 -10.60
CA GLU A 84 20.30 -11.03 -10.92
C GLU A 84 20.83 -11.79 -9.69
N GLY A 85 20.98 -13.10 -9.85
CA GLY A 85 21.50 -14.00 -8.80
C GLY A 85 20.53 -14.25 -7.62
N MET A 86 19.25 -13.86 -7.73
CA MET A 86 18.27 -14.04 -6.66
C MET A 86 16.99 -14.69 -7.23
N ALA A 87 16.56 -15.78 -6.62
CA ALA A 87 15.24 -16.33 -6.85
C ALA A 87 14.24 -15.78 -5.81
N LEU A 88 13.01 -15.56 -6.23
CA LEU A 88 11.92 -15.12 -5.39
C LEU A 88 10.83 -16.17 -5.31
N ASN A 89 10.17 -16.26 -4.19
CA ASN A 89 9.09 -17.20 -3.94
C ASN A 89 7.82 -16.43 -3.57
N VAL A 90 6.74 -16.60 -4.34
CA VAL A 90 5.40 -16.15 -3.96
C VAL A 90 4.76 -17.24 -3.12
N THR A 91 4.42 -16.93 -1.88
CA THR A 91 3.81 -17.89 -0.94
C THR A 91 2.29 -17.91 -1.06
N PRO A 92 1.62 -18.96 -0.52
CA PRO A 92 0.15 -18.99 -0.46
C PRO A 92 -0.48 -17.82 0.29
N GLU A 93 0.24 -17.24 1.26
CA GLU A 93 -0.21 -16.11 2.07
C GLU A 93 -0.03 -14.77 1.34
N GLY A 94 0.67 -14.75 0.22
CA GLY A 94 0.92 -13.53 -0.57
C GLY A 94 2.25 -12.83 -0.29
N PHE A 95 3.14 -13.43 0.50
CA PHE A 95 4.50 -12.91 0.65
C PHE A 95 5.33 -13.11 -0.61
N VAL A 96 6.23 -12.17 -0.88
CA VAL A 96 7.35 -12.39 -1.80
C VAL A 96 8.61 -12.55 -0.95
N LEU A 97 9.20 -13.73 -0.97
CA LEU A 97 10.36 -14.08 -0.16
C LEU A 97 11.56 -14.40 -1.04
N THR A 98 12.76 -14.02 -0.59
CA THR A 98 14.01 -14.51 -1.15
C THR A 98 14.21 -15.98 -0.80
N ASP A 99 15.20 -16.66 -1.43
CA ASP A 99 15.58 -18.05 -1.07
C ASP A 99 16.05 -18.17 0.40
N THR A 100 16.47 -17.06 1.02
CA THR A 100 16.88 -17.03 2.44
C THR A 100 15.69 -16.75 3.37
N GLY A 101 14.48 -16.63 2.85
CA GLY A 101 13.27 -16.36 3.62
C GLY A 101 13.10 -14.88 4.03
N ARG A 102 13.89 -13.97 3.48
CA ARG A 102 13.70 -12.53 3.73
C ARG A 102 12.56 -12.00 2.86
N LEU A 103 11.75 -11.12 3.43
CA LEU A 103 10.73 -10.38 2.70
C LEU A 103 11.38 -9.51 1.61
N CYS A 104 10.79 -9.49 0.43
CA CYS A 104 11.29 -8.76 -0.75
C CYS A 104 10.11 -8.06 -1.46
N GLY A 105 9.51 -7.10 -0.78
CA GLY A 105 8.34 -6.37 -1.23
C GLY A 105 7.05 -7.21 -1.26
N SER A 106 6.00 -6.66 -1.85
CA SER A 106 4.66 -7.24 -1.89
C SER A 106 4.31 -7.84 -3.24
N SER A 107 3.39 -8.80 -3.23
CA SER A 107 2.63 -9.24 -4.41
C SER A 107 1.23 -8.61 -4.47
N GLN A 108 0.84 -7.85 -3.46
CA GLN A 108 -0.52 -7.33 -3.28
C GLN A 108 -0.66 -5.87 -3.74
N PRO A 109 -1.74 -5.51 -4.44
CA PRO A 109 -1.99 -4.14 -4.86
C PRO A 109 -2.56 -3.29 -3.72
N VAL A 110 -2.49 -1.95 -3.85
CA VAL A 110 -3.07 -1.00 -2.89
C VAL A 110 -4.57 -1.26 -2.60
N LEU A 111 -5.33 -1.79 -3.55
CA LEU A 111 -6.74 -2.17 -3.29
C LEU A 111 -6.87 -3.30 -2.26
N PHE A 112 -5.91 -4.22 -2.20
CA PHE A 112 -5.84 -5.23 -1.14
C PHE A 112 -5.58 -4.57 0.22
N ASP A 113 -4.64 -3.63 0.28
CA ASP A 113 -4.32 -2.87 1.49
C ASP A 113 -5.54 -2.12 2.03
N ILE A 114 -6.32 -1.49 1.13
CA ILE A 114 -7.58 -0.83 1.48
C ILE A 114 -8.54 -1.85 2.09
N GLY A 115 -8.72 -3.01 1.45
CA GLY A 115 -9.58 -4.09 1.94
C GLY A 115 -9.14 -4.58 3.31
N ASN A 116 -7.84 -4.79 3.52
CA ASN A 116 -7.29 -5.18 4.81
C ASN A 116 -7.58 -4.15 5.91
N LEU A 117 -7.31 -2.88 5.63
CA LEU A 117 -7.57 -1.83 6.63
C LEU A 117 -9.04 -1.72 7.02
N VAL A 118 -9.96 -1.83 6.05
CA VAL A 118 -11.39 -1.72 6.35
C VAL A 118 -11.89 -2.95 7.10
N ASN A 119 -11.55 -4.15 6.61
CA ASN A 119 -12.13 -5.38 7.12
C ASN A 119 -11.50 -5.87 8.43
N ASN A 120 -10.18 -5.73 8.57
CA ASN A 120 -9.42 -6.33 9.66
C ASN A 120 -8.96 -5.30 10.70
N VAL A 121 -8.58 -4.09 10.28
CA VAL A 121 -8.13 -3.03 11.20
C VAL A 121 -9.28 -2.11 11.64
N GLY A 122 -10.36 -2.03 10.83
CA GLY A 122 -11.54 -1.23 11.14
C GLY A 122 -11.38 0.27 10.82
N ILE A 123 -10.53 0.61 9.85
CA ILE A 123 -10.35 1.99 9.37
C ILE A 123 -11.44 2.29 8.33
N PRO A 124 -12.16 3.42 8.46
CA PRO A 124 -13.19 3.81 7.49
C PRO A 124 -12.64 3.93 6.06
N LEU A 125 -13.41 3.48 5.08
CA LEU A 125 -13.01 3.47 3.67
C LEU A 125 -12.54 4.85 3.16
N GLU A 126 -13.23 5.91 3.55
CA GLU A 126 -12.87 7.28 3.17
C GLU A 126 -11.49 7.70 3.68
N ILE A 127 -11.07 7.20 4.84
CA ILE A 127 -9.73 7.44 5.38
C ILE A 127 -8.69 6.64 4.57
N CYS A 128 -8.98 5.40 4.25
CA CYS A 128 -8.11 4.56 3.40
C CYS A 128 -7.91 5.20 2.02
N LEU A 129 -8.98 5.66 1.39
CA LEU A 129 -8.93 6.35 0.09
C LEU A 129 -8.13 7.66 0.17
N LYS A 130 -8.24 8.40 1.28
CA LYS A 130 -7.45 9.61 1.49
C LYS A 130 -5.95 9.29 1.57
N MET A 131 -5.56 8.24 2.29
CA MET A 131 -4.17 7.79 2.38
C MET A 131 -3.64 7.25 1.05
N ALA A 132 -4.48 6.60 0.24
CA ALA A 132 -4.08 6.04 -1.05
C ALA A 132 -4.05 7.07 -2.19
N CYS A 133 -4.87 8.13 -2.13
CA CYS A 133 -5.06 9.06 -3.24
C CYS A 133 -4.66 10.50 -2.91
N LEU A 134 -5.33 11.14 -1.93
CA LEU A 134 -5.18 12.56 -1.67
C LEU A 134 -3.85 12.90 -0.98
N ASN A 135 -3.47 12.15 0.06
CA ASN A 135 -2.26 12.44 0.82
C ASN A 135 -0.98 12.39 -0.04
N PRO A 136 -0.76 11.38 -0.91
CA PRO A 136 0.37 11.41 -1.83
C PRO A 136 0.31 12.58 -2.81
N CYS A 137 -0.88 12.95 -3.31
CA CYS A 137 -1.02 14.11 -4.18
C CYS A 137 -0.65 15.42 -3.47
N ILE A 138 -1.04 15.60 -2.22
CA ILE A 138 -0.64 16.75 -1.40
C ILE A 138 0.88 16.74 -1.19
N LYS A 139 1.44 15.59 -0.80
CA LYS A 139 2.86 15.44 -0.50
C LYS A 139 3.76 15.80 -1.67
N TYR A 140 3.37 15.36 -2.88
CA TYR A 140 4.18 15.52 -4.09
C TYR A 140 3.73 16.69 -4.98
N GLY A 141 2.74 17.49 -4.55
CA GLY A 141 2.33 18.72 -5.24
C GLY A 141 1.44 18.48 -6.46
N PHE A 142 0.62 17.42 -6.47
CA PHE A 142 -0.33 17.10 -7.54
C PHE A 142 -1.78 17.34 -7.16
N ALA A 143 -2.06 17.83 -5.94
CA ALA A 143 -3.41 17.93 -5.40
C ALA A 143 -4.33 18.92 -6.14
N ASP A 144 -3.77 19.83 -6.92
CA ASP A 144 -4.50 20.72 -7.85
C ASP A 144 -5.12 19.95 -9.02
N ARG A 145 -4.53 18.83 -9.43
CA ARG A 145 -4.94 18.04 -10.60
C ARG A 145 -5.50 16.65 -10.25
N LYS A 146 -5.08 16.06 -9.14
CA LYS A 146 -5.33 14.65 -8.81
C LYS A 146 -5.72 14.47 -7.34
N GLY A 147 -6.14 13.25 -6.95
CA GLY A 147 -6.35 12.83 -5.57
C GLY A 147 -7.76 13.00 -5.04
N THR A 148 -8.62 13.76 -5.74
CA THR A 148 -10.05 13.92 -5.43
C THR A 148 -10.88 13.95 -6.71
N ILE A 149 -12.19 13.65 -6.58
CA ILE A 149 -13.15 13.74 -7.69
C ILE A 149 -13.77 15.13 -7.65
N GLU A 150 -13.24 16.04 -8.46
CA GLU A 150 -13.68 17.43 -8.56
C GLU A 150 -13.67 17.90 -10.02
N VAL A 151 -14.56 18.84 -10.35
CA VAL A 151 -14.59 19.45 -11.69
C VAL A 151 -13.30 20.20 -11.96
N GLY A 152 -12.67 19.89 -13.10
CA GLY A 152 -11.40 20.51 -13.53
C GLY A 152 -10.16 19.68 -13.18
N LYS A 153 -10.29 18.60 -12.42
CA LYS A 153 -9.21 17.64 -12.19
C LYS A 153 -9.15 16.54 -13.25
N ASP A 154 -8.01 15.88 -13.33
CA ASP A 154 -7.82 14.73 -14.20
C ASP A 154 -8.80 13.62 -13.81
N ALA A 155 -9.48 13.03 -14.78
CA ALA A 155 -10.39 11.92 -14.54
C ALA A 155 -9.62 10.59 -14.44
N ASP A 156 -8.79 10.47 -13.39
CA ASP A 156 -8.14 9.23 -12.97
C ASP A 156 -9.06 8.54 -11.96
N LEU A 157 -9.85 7.60 -12.42
CA LEU A 157 -10.94 7.01 -11.66
C LEU A 157 -10.84 5.50 -11.67
N VAL A 158 -11.16 4.88 -10.55
CA VAL A 158 -11.36 3.43 -10.46
C VAL A 158 -12.73 3.11 -9.88
N VAL A 159 -13.48 2.26 -10.56
CA VAL A 159 -14.70 1.65 -10.03
C VAL A 159 -14.28 0.35 -9.36
N ILE A 160 -14.61 0.21 -8.10
CA ILE A 160 -14.28 -0.98 -7.30
C ILE A 160 -15.55 -1.71 -6.87
N SER A 161 -15.46 -3.01 -6.70
CA SER A 161 -16.51 -3.85 -6.10
C SER A 161 -16.38 -3.88 -4.58
N ASP A 162 -17.40 -4.42 -3.90
CA ASP A 162 -17.42 -4.55 -2.43
C ASP A 162 -16.30 -5.46 -1.88
N ASP A 163 -15.70 -6.28 -2.74
CA ASP A 163 -14.54 -7.12 -2.43
C ASP A 163 -13.19 -6.47 -2.84
N TYR A 164 -13.19 -5.15 -3.01
CA TYR A 164 -12.00 -4.33 -3.32
C TYR A 164 -11.28 -4.72 -4.62
N GLN A 165 -12.03 -5.18 -5.62
CA GLN A 165 -11.49 -5.46 -6.95
C GLN A 165 -11.79 -4.33 -7.93
N ALA A 166 -10.80 -3.93 -8.74
CA ALA A 166 -11.02 -2.98 -9.82
C ALA A 166 -11.98 -3.58 -10.87
N GLN A 167 -13.05 -2.89 -11.18
CA GLN A 167 -14.01 -3.23 -12.21
C GLN A 167 -13.73 -2.48 -13.50
N VAL A 168 -13.52 -1.17 -13.38
CA VAL A 168 -13.17 -0.30 -14.52
C VAL A 168 -12.13 0.72 -14.02
N THR A 169 -11.14 1.02 -14.84
CA THR A 169 -10.16 2.07 -14.56
C THR A 169 -10.10 3.07 -15.71
N TYR A 170 -10.10 4.35 -15.35
CA TYR A 170 -9.88 5.46 -16.26
C TYR A 170 -8.59 6.17 -15.91
N ALA A 171 -7.82 6.54 -16.92
CA ALA A 171 -6.66 7.42 -16.82
C ALA A 171 -6.88 8.63 -17.73
N GLU A 172 -6.90 9.83 -17.16
CA GLU A 172 -7.19 11.08 -17.89
C GLU A 172 -8.47 10.99 -18.74
N GLY A 173 -9.53 10.40 -18.19
CA GLY A 173 -10.81 10.21 -18.85
C GLY A 173 -10.87 9.09 -19.88
N ARG A 174 -9.78 8.41 -20.19
CA ARG A 174 -9.74 7.26 -21.10
C ARG A 174 -9.88 5.97 -20.31
N LYS A 175 -10.80 5.09 -20.71
CA LYS A 175 -10.92 3.76 -20.13
C LYS A 175 -9.67 2.94 -20.50
N VAL A 176 -8.90 2.54 -19.49
CA VAL A 176 -7.64 1.80 -19.64
C VAL A 176 -7.72 0.36 -19.14
N TYR A 177 -8.78 0.02 -18.40
CA TYR A 177 -9.06 -1.33 -17.94
C TYR A 177 -10.56 -1.54 -17.79
N ASP A 178 -11.01 -2.75 -18.15
CA ASP A 178 -12.40 -3.21 -17.98
C ASP A 178 -12.37 -4.71 -17.68
N ARG A 179 -12.72 -5.06 -16.44
CA ARG A 179 -12.70 -6.45 -15.96
C ARG A 179 -13.57 -7.39 -16.80
N SER A 180 -14.65 -6.88 -17.39
CA SER A 180 -15.55 -7.69 -18.21
C SER A 180 -14.93 -8.18 -19.52
N THR A 181 -13.89 -7.45 -20.01
CA THR A 181 -13.20 -7.77 -21.29
C THR A 181 -11.79 -8.29 -21.09
N GLU A 182 -11.11 -7.91 -20.00
CA GLU A 182 -9.69 -8.18 -19.78
C GLU A 182 -9.43 -9.29 -18.75
N GLY A 183 -10.49 -9.76 -18.09
CA GLY A 183 -10.38 -10.82 -17.10
C GLY A 183 -9.72 -10.40 -15.79
N LYS A 184 -9.32 -11.38 -15.01
CA LYS A 184 -8.74 -11.22 -13.67
C LYS A 184 -7.25 -10.92 -13.76
N ILE A 185 -6.82 -9.74 -13.33
CA ILE A 185 -5.38 -9.39 -13.29
C ILE A 185 -4.72 -9.84 -11.99
N PHE A 186 -5.46 -9.88 -10.85
CA PHE A 186 -4.93 -10.26 -9.56
C PHE A 186 -5.45 -11.61 -9.09
N ASN A 187 -4.60 -12.36 -8.38
CA ASN A 187 -5.04 -13.57 -7.71
C ASN A 187 -5.86 -13.22 -6.47
N ALA A 188 -7.19 -13.31 -6.57
CA ALA A 188 -8.11 -13.02 -5.47
C ALA A 188 -8.10 -14.08 -4.35
N ASP A 189 -7.40 -15.19 -4.54
CA ASP A 189 -7.38 -16.27 -3.54
C ASP A 189 -6.67 -15.83 -2.25
N TYR A 190 -5.85 -14.77 -2.32
CA TYR A 190 -5.22 -14.16 -1.15
C TYR A 190 -6.19 -13.36 -0.26
N LEU A 191 -7.37 -12.96 -0.77
CA LEU A 191 -8.36 -12.19 -0.01
C LEU A 191 -9.21 -13.05 0.94
N ASN A 192 -9.16 -14.36 0.80
CA ASN A 192 -9.92 -15.32 1.62
C ASN A 192 -9.02 -15.95 2.70
N ARG A 193 -8.51 -15.14 3.61
CA ARG A 193 -7.77 -15.61 4.79
C ARG A 193 -8.68 -15.84 5.96
#